data_b8ae4be83b14ab28c3e3dff9279f5791
#
_entry.id   b8ae4be83b14ab28c3e3dff9279f5791
#
_cell.length_a   1.000
_cell.length_b   1.000
_cell.length_c   1.000
_cell.angle_alpha   90.00
_cell.angle_beta   90.00
_cell.angle_gamma   90.00
#
_symmetry.space_group_name_H-M   'P 1'
#
loop_
_entity.id
_entity.type
_entity.pdbx_description
1 polymer ?
#
loop_
_entity_poly.entity_id
_entity_poly.type
_entity_poly.pdbx_seq_one_letter_code
_entity_poly.pdbx_strand_id
1 'polypeptide(L)'
;MGHIQLSRDADIILVAPATADLMAKAAQGMANDLASTTLLATDKKILMAPAMNVRMWQHEATQRNLAQLEKDGVSIIGPEDGDMACGEFGPGRMSEPHDIAAATAAALGLADGPARGAINQGELTGRKILVTAGPTHEPIDPVRYIANRSSGKQGYAIAEVLAAAGAEVHLISGPTALPAPHGVTMAHVETARDMHAAVNACLPVDAAIMTAAVADWRPTACDTQKIKKKGDAPAPLTLVENPDILASLGAAGKNRPALLVGFAAETEKLEAHALAKLEKKNCDWIVANNVAPDSGIEGGVMGGDANAVTLITADGSPNGSASKSSKKTAQIERFDMMSKHGVAEILASRMVAHFAANEKTGKKGKTK
;
A
#
# COMPACT_ATOMS: atom_id res chain seq x y z
N MET A 1 21.12 20.30 -30.90
CA MET A 1 20.81 18.90 -31.20
C MET A 1 20.12 18.28 -29.98
N GLY A 2 18.85 17.89 -30.14
CA GLY A 2 17.98 17.53 -29.00
C GLY A 2 18.47 16.35 -28.17
N HIS A 3 18.96 15.27 -28.76
CA HIS A 3 19.45 14.07 -28.07
C HIS A 3 20.65 14.34 -27.16
N ILE A 4 21.58 15.24 -27.57
CA ILE A 4 22.72 15.62 -26.74
C ILE A 4 22.27 16.40 -25.52
N GLN A 5 21.28 17.29 -25.68
CA GLN A 5 20.74 18.07 -24.58
C GLN A 5 20.01 17.17 -23.58
N LEU A 6 19.15 16.26 -24.06
CA LEU A 6 18.44 15.28 -23.23
C LEU A 6 19.43 14.43 -22.42
N SER A 7 20.50 13.93 -23.03
CA SER A 7 21.53 13.15 -22.36
C SER A 7 22.25 13.96 -21.27
N ARG A 8 22.58 15.24 -21.52
CA ARG A 8 23.34 16.09 -20.60
C ARG A 8 22.50 16.56 -19.40
N ASP A 9 21.21 16.81 -19.64
CA ASP A 9 20.30 17.31 -18.60
C ASP A 9 19.79 16.18 -17.68
N ALA A 10 20.01 14.91 -18.05
CA ALA A 10 19.62 13.76 -17.26
C ALA A 10 20.72 13.33 -16.28
N ASP A 11 20.34 12.81 -15.12
CA ASP A 11 21.24 12.14 -14.18
C ASP A 11 21.32 10.64 -14.45
N ILE A 12 20.29 10.06 -15.06
CA ILE A 12 20.17 8.66 -15.43
C ILE A 12 19.24 8.51 -16.65
N ILE A 13 19.41 7.47 -17.43
CA ILE A 13 18.49 7.13 -18.53
C ILE A 13 17.74 5.86 -18.14
N LEU A 14 16.42 5.96 -18.01
CA LEU A 14 15.53 4.82 -17.79
C LEU A 14 14.71 4.53 -19.04
N VAL A 15 14.71 3.27 -19.46
CA VAL A 15 13.89 2.73 -20.56
C VAL A 15 12.85 1.78 -20.00
N ALA A 16 11.60 2.21 -19.95
CA ALA A 16 10.46 1.41 -19.44
C ALA A 16 9.18 1.70 -20.24
N PRO A 17 8.70 0.77 -21.07
CA PRO A 17 9.25 -0.56 -21.35
C PRO A 17 10.46 -0.55 -22.29
N ALA A 18 11.41 -1.47 -22.08
CA ALA A 18 12.44 -1.79 -23.03
C ALA A 18 11.97 -2.93 -23.96
N THR A 19 11.62 -2.57 -25.19
CA THR A 19 11.17 -3.55 -26.21
C THR A 19 12.35 -4.31 -26.79
N ALA A 20 12.12 -5.50 -27.35
CA ALA A 20 13.13 -6.29 -28.02
C ALA A 20 13.84 -5.52 -29.15
N ASP A 21 13.09 -4.67 -29.89
CA ASP A 21 13.64 -3.81 -30.95
C ASP A 21 14.62 -2.79 -30.39
N LEU A 22 14.22 -2.07 -29.33
CA LEU A 22 15.09 -1.03 -28.74
C LEU A 22 16.33 -1.65 -28.07
N MET A 23 16.18 -2.80 -27.40
CA MET A 23 17.31 -3.55 -26.85
C MET A 23 18.28 -4.00 -27.96
N ALA A 24 17.75 -4.50 -29.07
CA ALA A 24 18.57 -4.88 -30.21
C ALA A 24 19.33 -3.67 -30.83
N LYS A 25 18.66 -2.53 -31.00
CA LYS A 25 19.28 -1.29 -31.50
C LYS A 25 20.38 -0.82 -30.56
N ALA A 26 20.13 -0.79 -29.26
CA ALA A 26 21.11 -0.37 -28.26
C ALA A 26 22.35 -1.29 -28.27
N ALA A 27 22.14 -2.62 -28.26
CA ALA A 27 23.23 -3.62 -28.29
C ALA A 27 24.08 -3.57 -29.56
N GLN A 28 23.50 -3.07 -30.66
CA GLN A 28 24.23 -2.94 -31.97
C GLN A 28 24.73 -1.51 -32.24
N GLY A 29 24.54 -0.57 -31.32
CA GLY A 29 24.95 0.83 -31.50
C GLY A 29 24.17 1.57 -32.60
N MET A 30 22.93 1.18 -32.88
CA MET A 30 22.08 1.85 -33.87
C MET A 30 21.54 3.18 -33.31
N ALA A 31 21.46 4.20 -34.17
CA ALA A 31 21.04 5.56 -33.82
C ALA A 31 20.13 6.15 -34.89
N ASN A 32 19.03 5.46 -35.23
CA ASN A 32 18.13 5.81 -36.32
C ASN A 32 16.82 6.47 -35.85
N ASP A 33 16.64 6.65 -34.55
CA ASP A 33 15.54 7.39 -33.93
C ASP A 33 16.05 8.16 -32.69
N LEU A 34 15.20 8.99 -32.08
CA LEU A 34 15.59 9.82 -30.94
C LEU A 34 16.03 9.00 -29.73
N ALA A 35 15.32 7.92 -29.43
CA ALA A 35 15.60 7.08 -28.26
C ALA A 35 16.95 6.36 -28.43
N SER A 36 17.14 5.64 -29.52
CA SER A 36 18.40 4.92 -29.81
C SER A 36 19.60 5.88 -29.94
N THR A 37 19.40 7.07 -30.52
CA THR A 37 20.44 8.09 -30.60
C THR A 37 20.81 8.64 -29.22
N THR A 38 19.82 8.86 -28.34
CA THR A 38 20.05 9.33 -26.95
C THR A 38 20.81 8.28 -26.15
N LEU A 39 20.44 7.00 -26.27
CA LEU A 39 21.14 5.89 -25.62
C LEU A 39 22.59 5.78 -26.04
N LEU A 40 22.90 5.97 -27.35
CA LEU A 40 24.26 5.92 -27.84
C LEU A 40 25.09 7.17 -27.48
N ALA A 41 24.43 8.31 -27.30
CA ALA A 41 25.09 9.59 -27.02
C ALA A 41 25.29 9.90 -25.54
N THR A 42 24.79 9.04 -24.63
CA THR A 42 24.84 9.31 -23.20
C THR A 42 26.10 8.77 -22.52
N ASP A 43 26.61 9.51 -21.55
CA ASP A 43 27.61 9.08 -20.56
C ASP A 43 27.00 8.71 -19.21
N LYS A 44 25.64 8.71 -19.10
CA LYS A 44 24.92 8.40 -17.90
C LYS A 44 24.66 6.91 -17.76
N LYS A 45 24.40 6.46 -16.54
CA LYS A 45 23.91 5.10 -16.32
C LYS A 45 22.62 4.86 -17.08
N ILE A 46 22.50 3.69 -17.69
CA ILE A 46 21.30 3.26 -18.40
C ILE A 46 20.65 2.11 -17.63
N LEU A 47 19.37 2.23 -17.35
CA LEU A 47 18.52 1.17 -16.80
C LEU A 47 17.48 0.78 -17.84
N MET A 48 17.24 -0.51 -18.01
CA MET A 48 16.21 -1.02 -18.92
C MET A 48 15.29 -2.00 -18.19
N ALA A 49 13.96 -1.77 -18.29
CA ALA A 49 12.92 -2.67 -17.83
C ALA A 49 12.29 -3.40 -19.02
N PRO A 50 12.73 -4.62 -19.36
CA PRO A 50 12.24 -5.35 -20.52
C PRO A 50 10.75 -5.69 -20.42
N ALA A 51 10.04 -5.56 -21.57
CA ALA A 51 8.66 -5.99 -21.71
C ALA A 51 8.43 -6.54 -23.11
N MET A 52 8.13 -7.83 -23.22
CA MET A 52 7.87 -8.50 -24.49
C MET A 52 7.19 -9.86 -24.25
N ASN A 53 6.67 -10.46 -25.30
CA ASN A 53 6.16 -11.85 -25.26
C ASN A 53 7.24 -12.82 -24.79
N VAL A 54 6.85 -13.90 -24.09
CA VAL A 54 7.76 -14.90 -23.53
C VAL A 54 8.71 -15.52 -24.57
N ARG A 55 8.22 -15.77 -25.78
CA ARG A 55 9.04 -16.34 -26.85
C ARG A 55 10.03 -15.35 -27.41
N MET A 56 9.68 -14.08 -27.47
CA MET A 56 10.61 -12.99 -27.82
C MET A 56 11.71 -12.85 -26.76
N TRP A 57 11.35 -12.95 -25.47
CA TRP A 57 12.31 -12.89 -24.38
C TRP A 57 13.29 -14.05 -24.44
N GLN A 58 12.77 -15.28 -24.58
CA GLN A 58 13.57 -16.50 -24.64
C GLN A 58 14.34 -16.69 -25.95
N HIS A 59 14.08 -15.86 -26.94
CA HIS A 59 14.75 -16.00 -28.24
C HIS A 59 16.26 -15.74 -28.11
N GLU A 60 17.08 -16.61 -28.73
CA GLU A 60 18.55 -16.52 -28.62
C GLU A 60 19.12 -15.14 -29.02
N ALA A 61 18.51 -14.45 -29.99
CA ALA A 61 18.92 -13.11 -30.36
C ALA A 61 18.70 -12.10 -29.24
N THR A 62 17.56 -12.18 -28.53
CA THR A 62 17.26 -11.32 -27.38
C THR A 62 18.23 -11.61 -26.24
N GLN A 63 18.52 -12.87 -25.94
CA GLN A 63 19.47 -13.26 -24.90
C GLN A 63 20.91 -12.82 -25.22
N ARG A 64 21.34 -12.88 -26.49
CA ARG A 64 22.64 -12.33 -26.89
C ARG A 64 22.69 -10.82 -26.74
N ASN A 65 21.62 -10.11 -27.13
CA ASN A 65 21.55 -8.67 -26.97
C ASN A 65 21.55 -8.26 -25.49
N LEU A 66 20.82 -8.99 -24.63
CA LEU A 66 20.82 -8.82 -23.18
C LEU A 66 22.24 -8.92 -22.62
N ALA A 67 22.94 -10.02 -22.89
CA ALA A 67 24.30 -10.26 -22.43
C ALA A 67 25.28 -9.17 -22.92
N GLN A 68 25.07 -8.65 -24.14
CA GLN A 68 25.88 -7.54 -24.65
C GLN A 68 25.60 -6.24 -23.91
N LEU A 69 24.32 -5.91 -23.66
CA LEU A 69 23.92 -4.70 -22.93
C LEU A 69 24.46 -4.70 -21.49
N GLU A 70 24.37 -5.84 -20.80
CA GLU A 70 24.95 -5.99 -19.45
C GLU A 70 26.46 -5.81 -19.46
N LYS A 71 27.17 -6.36 -20.45
CA LYS A 71 28.60 -6.19 -20.64
C LYS A 71 28.99 -4.71 -20.92
N ASP A 72 28.12 -3.98 -21.60
CA ASP A 72 28.28 -2.56 -21.90
C ASP A 72 27.87 -1.65 -20.70
N GLY A 73 27.46 -2.24 -19.58
CA GLY A 73 27.17 -1.52 -18.34
C GLY A 73 25.71 -1.08 -18.18
N VAL A 74 24.80 -1.59 -19.02
CA VAL A 74 23.36 -1.36 -18.86
C VAL A 74 22.84 -2.24 -17.72
N SER A 75 22.10 -1.64 -16.80
CA SER A 75 21.43 -2.38 -15.71
C SER A 75 20.05 -2.84 -16.17
N ILE A 76 19.74 -4.11 -15.96
CA ILE A 76 18.44 -4.70 -16.34
C ILE A 76 17.57 -4.87 -15.10
N ILE A 77 16.28 -4.52 -15.22
CA ILE A 77 15.27 -4.63 -14.15
C ILE A 77 14.19 -5.61 -14.64
N GLY A 78 14.12 -6.79 -14.05
CA GLY A 78 13.25 -7.87 -14.53
C GLY A 78 13.76 -8.57 -15.79
N PRO A 79 12.88 -9.09 -16.67
CA PRO A 79 11.41 -9.06 -16.55
C PRO A 79 10.89 -10.06 -15.52
N GLU A 80 9.64 -9.85 -15.10
CA GLU A 80 8.93 -10.73 -14.19
C GLU A 80 8.28 -11.91 -14.93
N ASP A 81 8.05 -13.01 -14.16
CA ASP A 81 7.18 -14.09 -14.61
C ASP A 81 5.71 -13.71 -14.38
N GLY A 82 4.84 -14.01 -15.33
CA GLY A 82 3.42 -13.76 -15.17
C GLY A 82 2.57 -13.98 -16.41
N ASP A 83 1.27 -13.75 -16.24
CA ASP A 83 0.31 -13.75 -17.35
C ASP A 83 0.54 -12.56 -18.26
N MET A 84 0.53 -12.80 -19.56
CA MET A 84 0.69 -11.78 -20.59
C MET A 84 -0.62 -11.51 -21.32
N ALA A 85 -0.74 -10.34 -21.92
CA ALA A 85 -1.92 -9.96 -22.71
C ALA A 85 -2.25 -10.90 -23.87
N CYS A 86 -1.26 -11.70 -24.34
CA CYS A 86 -1.42 -12.71 -25.36
C CYS A 86 -1.90 -14.08 -24.83
N GLY A 87 -2.15 -14.22 -23.51
CA GLY A 87 -2.60 -15.47 -22.88
C GLY A 87 -1.48 -16.48 -22.62
N GLU A 88 -0.20 -16.10 -22.78
CA GLU A 88 0.94 -16.92 -22.40
C GLU A 88 1.40 -16.57 -20.99
N PHE A 89 1.99 -17.53 -20.27
CA PHE A 89 2.59 -17.38 -18.96
C PHE A 89 4.11 -17.60 -19.02
N GLY A 90 4.88 -16.76 -18.36
CA GLY A 90 6.34 -16.92 -18.23
C GLY A 90 7.06 -15.57 -18.15
N PRO A 91 8.42 -15.55 -18.28
CA PRO A 91 9.22 -14.35 -18.22
C PRO A 91 8.98 -13.47 -19.45
N GLY A 92 8.84 -12.16 -19.22
CA GLY A 92 8.63 -11.16 -20.28
C GLY A 92 7.69 -10.03 -19.85
N ARG A 93 7.02 -10.15 -18.70
CA ARG A 93 6.22 -9.08 -18.10
C ARG A 93 7.16 -8.00 -17.53
N MET A 94 6.87 -6.73 -17.83
CA MET A 94 7.63 -5.62 -17.24
C MET A 94 7.50 -5.64 -15.71
N SER A 95 8.62 -5.43 -15.02
CA SER A 95 8.61 -5.24 -13.55
C SER A 95 7.66 -4.14 -13.12
N GLU A 96 7.12 -4.24 -11.93
CA GLU A 96 6.16 -3.28 -11.41
C GLU A 96 6.79 -1.89 -11.27
N PRO A 97 5.99 -0.81 -11.42
CA PRO A 97 6.50 0.55 -11.37
C PRO A 97 7.30 0.89 -10.11
N HIS A 98 6.96 0.28 -8.96
CA HIS A 98 7.66 0.51 -7.70
C HIS A 98 9.07 -0.10 -7.70
N ASP A 99 9.26 -1.29 -8.30
CA ASP A 99 10.56 -1.94 -8.41
C ASP A 99 11.49 -1.16 -9.35
N ILE A 100 10.92 -0.68 -10.46
CA ILE A 100 11.64 0.18 -11.41
C ILE A 100 12.06 1.48 -10.71
N ALA A 101 11.17 2.10 -9.95
CA ALA A 101 11.49 3.32 -9.19
C ALA A 101 12.55 3.08 -8.11
N ALA A 102 12.48 1.96 -7.39
CA ALA A 102 13.46 1.59 -6.38
C ALA A 102 14.84 1.34 -6.98
N ALA A 103 14.92 0.58 -8.09
CA ALA A 103 16.16 0.35 -8.81
C ALA A 103 16.76 1.65 -9.35
N THR A 104 15.92 2.57 -9.85
CA THR A 104 16.34 3.89 -10.33
C THR A 104 16.92 4.74 -9.19
N ALA A 105 16.24 4.78 -8.05
CA ALA A 105 16.71 5.49 -6.86
C ALA A 105 18.06 4.93 -6.37
N ALA A 106 18.21 3.60 -6.32
CA ALA A 106 19.47 2.95 -5.97
C ALA A 106 20.61 3.32 -6.94
N ALA A 107 20.33 3.32 -8.25
CA ALA A 107 21.32 3.67 -9.26
C ALA A 107 21.77 5.14 -9.18
N LEU A 108 20.90 6.03 -8.70
CA LEU A 108 21.20 7.46 -8.44
C LEU A 108 21.91 7.69 -7.10
N GLY A 109 22.10 6.65 -6.28
CA GLY A 109 22.66 6.79 -4.93
C GLY A 109 21.69 7.47 -3.96
N LEU A 110 20.41 7.54 -4.30
CA LEU A 110 19.34 8.08 -3.45
C LEU A 110 18.77 7.04 -2.47
N ALA A 111 19.39 5.87 -2.42
CA ALA A 111 18.99 4.77 -1.53
C ALA A 111 19.14 5.11 -0.03
N ASP A 112 19.80 6.22 0.30
CA ASP A 112 19.98 6.75 1.66
C ASP A 112 19.01 7.91 2.01
N GLY A 113 17.93 8.09 1.28
CA GLY A 113 16.77 8.81 1.83
C GLY A 113 16.30 8.08 3.09
N PRO A 114 15.54 8.71 4.04
CA PRO A 114 15.21 8.10 5.33
C PRO A 114 14.67 6.70 5.07
N ALA A 115 15.44 5.71 5.48
CA ALA A 115 15.38 4.33 5.07
C ALA A 115 13.94 3.88 4.75
N ARG A 116 13.59 3.76 3.47
CA ARG A 116 12.61 2.75 3.05
C ARG A 116 13.29 1.44 3.43
N GLY A 117 13.03 0.98 4.64
CA GLY A 117 13.59 -0.27 5.12
C GLY A 117 13.13 -1.34 4.14
N ALA A 118 14.03 -1.82 3.30
CA ALA A 118 13.78 -3.02 2.52
C ALA A 118 13.37 -4.09 3.54
N ILE A 119 12.10 -4.47 3.49
CA ILE A 119 11.58 -5.52 4.37
C ILE A 119 12.07 -6.81 3.75
N ASN A 120 12.96 -7.50 4.45
CA ASN A 120 13.44 -8.79 3.99
C ASN A 120 12.33 -9.83 4.12
N GLN A 121 12.28 -10.75 3.17
CA GLN A 121 11.40 -11.91 3.30
C GLN A 121 11.61 -12.60 4.64
N GLY A 122 10.52 -12.82 5.38
CA GLY A 122 10.55 -13.55 6.64
C GLY A 122 10.67 -12.73 7.93
N GLU A 123 10.84 -11.40 7.86
CA GLU A 123 10.93 -10.56 9.07
C GLU A 123 9.66 -10.54 9.93
N LEU A 124 8.51 -10.86 9.34
CA LEU A 124 7.23 -11.02 10.03
C LEU A 124 6.76 -12.48 10.14
N THR A 125 7.64 -13.45 9.89
CA THR A 125 7.31 -14.88 10.00
C THR A 125 6.77 -15.22 11.39
N GLY A 126 5.65 -15.94 11.43
CA GLY A 126 4.95 -16.34 12.66
C GLY A 126 4.09 -15.23 13.27
N ARG A 127 3.96 -14.07 12.62
CA ARG A 127 3.01 -13.02 13.02
C ARG A 127 1.69 -13.19 12.30
N LYS A 128 0.60 -13.12 13.06
CA LYS A 128 -0.76 -13.08 12.54
C LYS A 128 -1.26 -11.65 12.52
N ILE A 129 -1.59 -11.14 11.33
CA ILE A 129 -1.95 -9.74 11.13
C ILE A 129 -3.32 -9.65 10.46
N LEU A 130 -4.18 -8.81 11.03
CA LEU A 130 -5.50 -8.49 10.49
C LEU A 130 -5.45 -7.14 9.76
N VAL A 131 -5.99 -7.08 8.56
CA VAL A 131 -6.17 -5.84 7.80
C VAL A 131 -7.62 -5.71 7.39
N THR A 132 -8.22 -4.53 7.57
CA THR A 132 -9.53 -4.22 6.97
C THR A 132 -9.36 -3.28 5.80
N ALA A 133 -10.14 -3.44 4.72
CA ALA A 133 -10.06 -2.62 3.52
C ALA A 133 -11.42 -2.36 2.86
N GLY A 134 -11.45 -1.42 1.92
CA GLY A 134 -12.66 -1.09 1.17
C GLY A 134 -13.70 -0.31 1.98
N PRO A 135 -14.81 0.06 1.33
CA PRO A 135 -15.96 0.68 1.99
C PRO A 135 -16.84 -0.38 2.64
N THR A 136 -17.75 0.04 3.55
CA THR A 136 -18.95 -0.74 3.87
C THR A 136 -20.15 -0.16 3.15
N HIS A 137 -21.07 -1.03 2.74
CA HIS A 137 -22.33 -0.66 2.09
C HIS A 137 -23.46 -0.95 3.06
N GLU A 138 -24.17 0.10 3.47
CA GLU A 138 -25.28 0.00 4.42
C GLU A 138 -26.61 0.06 3.64
N PRO A 139 -27.30 -1.06 3.42
CA PRO A 139 -28.41 -1.13 2.51
C PRO A 139 -29.62 -0.33 2.99
N ILE A 140 -30.22 0.44 2.10
CA ILE A 140 -31.50 1.11 2.26
C ILE A 140 -32.62 0.20 1.74
N ASP A 141 -32.38 -0.40 0.58
CA ASP A 141 -33.23 -1.37 -0.11
C ASP A 141 -32.36 -2.24 -1.03
N PRO A 142 -32.86 -3.22 -1.78
CA PRO A 142 -32.06 -4.08 -2.65
C PRO A 142 -31.27 -3.36 -3.76
N VAL A 143 -31.46 -2.05 -3.93
CA VAL A 143 -30.86 -1.26 -5.02
C VAL A 143 -29.96 -0.13 -4.51
N ARG A 144 -30.23 0.41 -3.32
CA ARG A 144 -29.57 1.61 -2.80
C ARG A 144 -28.95 1.36 -1.43
N TYR A 145 -27.80 1.98 -1.20
CA TYR A 145 -27.07 1.89 0.05
C TYR A 145 -26.40 3.23 0.41
N ILE A 146 -25.99 3.37 1.67
CA ILE A 146 -25.08 4.42 2.17
C ILE A 146 -23.69 3.83 2.19
N ALA A 147 -22.69 4.58 1.74
CA ALA A 147 -21.29 4.16 1.81
C ALA A 147 -20.34 5.35 1.85
N ASN A 148 -19.18 5.16 2.43
CA ASN A 148 -18.06 6.07 2.31
C ASN A 148 -17.29 5.78 1.02
N ARG A 149 -16.68 6.81 0.41
CA ARG A 149 -15.83 6.60 -0.78
C ARG A 149 -14.54 5.89 -0.35
N SER A 150 -14.24 4.78 -0.99
CA SER A 150 -12.97 4.07 -0.82
C SER A 150 -12.75 3.11 -1.98
N SER A 151 -11.54 3.08 -2.53
CA SER A 151 -11.14 2.07 -3.52
C SER A 151 -10.61 0.78 -2.89
N GLY A 152 -10.29 0.78 -1.59
CA GLY A 152 -9.63 -0.35 -0.93
C GLY A 152 -8.12 -0.47 -1.17
N LYS A 153 -7.56 0.20 -2.19
CA LYS A 153 -6.18 0.04 -2.65
C LYS A 153 -5.13 0.13 -1.54
N GLN A 154 -5.29 1.03 -0.57
CA GLN A 154 -4.33 1.17 0.52
C GLN A 154 -4.26 -0.07 1.42
N GLY A 155 -5.42 -0.62 1.79
CA GLY A 155 -5.47 -1.82 2.63
C GLY A 155 -4.98 -3.07 1.90
N TYR A 156 -5.27 -3.18 0.59
CA TYR A 156 -4.76 -4.27 -0.25
C TYR A 156 -3.23 -4.20 -0.37
N ALA A 157 -2.66 -3.03 -0.65
CA ALA A 157 -1.20 -2.85 -0.70
C ALA A 157 -0.53 -3.19 0.65
N ILE A 158 -1.13 -2.80 1.78
CA ILE A 158 -0.62 -3.15 3.11
C ILE A 158 -0.65 -4.67 3.32
N ALA A 159 -1.76 -5.32 2.97
CA ALA A 159 -1.90 -6.77 3.13
C ALA A 159 -0.87 -7.53 2.28
N GLU A 160 -0.64 -7.10 1.04
CA GLU A 160 0.34 -7.68 0.12
C GLU A 160 1.77 -7.57 0.66
N VAL A 161 2.19 -6.37 1.07
CA VAL A 161 3.54 -6.12 1.60
C VAL A 161 3.78 -6.92 2.89
N LEU A 162 2.80 -7.01 3.78
CA LEU A 162 2.92 -7.78 5.01
C LEU A 162 3.01 -9.30 4.75
N ALA A 163 2.25 -9.81 3.77
CA ALA A 163 2.33 -11.21 3.34
C ALA A 163 3.70 -11.51 2.70
N ALA A 164 4.21 -10.61 1.84
CA ALA A 164 5.56 -10.73 1.26
C ALA A 164 6.66 -10.73 2.33
N ALA A 165 6.45 -10.01 3.45
CA ALA A 165 7.32 -10.02 4.62
C ALA A 165 7.21 -11.30 5.47
N GLY A 166 6.34 -12.25 5.10
CA GLY A 166 6.19 -13.56 5.76
C GLY A 166 5.12 -13.63 6.85
N ALA A 167 4.28 -12.60 7.01
CA ALA A 167 3.17 -12.64 7.95
C ALA A 167 2.02 -13.53 7.47
N GLU A 168 1.28 -14.14 8.41
CA GLU A 168 -0.05 -14.71 8.16
C GLU A 168 -1.06 -13.56 8.15
N VAL A 169 -1.47 -13.13 6.94
CA VAL A 169 -2.33 -11.97 6.76
C VAL A 169 -3.78 -12.38 6.51
N HIS A 170 -4.71 -11.84 7.32
CA HIS A 170 -6.15 -11.93 7.12
C HIS A 170 -6.67 -10.56 6.66
N LEU A 171 -7.15 -10.48 5.41
CA LEU A 171 -7.75 -9.29 4.83
C LEU A 171 -9.27 -9.39 4.84
N ILE A 172 -9.94 -8.54 5.63
CA ILE A 172 -11.40 -8.40 5.62
C ILE A 172 -11.74 -7.19 4.75
N SER A 173 -12.35 -7.44 3.61
CA SER A 173 -12.66 -6.40 2.63
C SER A 173 -14.14 -6.18 2.45
N GLY A 174 -14.57 -4.94 2.56
CA GLY A 174 -15.82 -4.49 1.98
C GLY A 174 -15.80 -4.56 0.45
N PRO A 175 -16.89 -4.17 -0.24
CA PRO A 175 -17.01 -4.30 -1.69
C PRO A 175 -15.96 -3.48 -2.44
N THR A 176 -15.13 -4.16 -3.22
CA THR A 176 -14.14 -3.59 -4.14
C THR A 176 -14.06 -4.44 -5.41
N ALA A 177 -13.49 -3.87 -6.48
CA ALA A 177 -13.19 -4.60 -7.71
C ALA A 177 -11.73 -5.08 -7.79
N LEU A 178 -10.99 -5.01 -6.67
CA LEU A 178 -9.58 -5.40 -6.62
C LEU A 178 -9.44 -6.91 -6.55
N PRO A 179 -8.45 -7.51 -7.24
CA PRO A 179 -8.12 -8.91 -7.08
C PRO A 179 -7.56 -9.18 -5.67
N ALA A 180 -7.69 -10.41 -5.19
CA ALA A 180 -7.09 -10.80 -3.93
C ALA A 180 -5.55 -10.72 -4.02
N PRO A 181 -4.87 -10.10 -3.04
CA PRO A 181 -3.42 -10.05 -3.02
C PRO A 181 -2.83 -11.45 -2.81
N HIS A 182 -1.64 -11.68 -3.37
CA HIS A 182 -0.97 -12.97 -3.23
C HIS A 182 -0.60 -13.28 -1.77
N GLY A 183 -0.78 -14.53 -1.35
CA GLY A 183 -0.39 -14.98 0.00
C GLY A 183 -1.29 -14.48 1.14
N VAL A 184 -2.44 -13.91 0.83
CA VAL A 184 -3.37 -13.32 1.80
C VAL A 184 -4.63 -14.17 1.94
N THR A 185 -5.05 -14.47 3.16
CA THR A 185 -6.36 -15.07 3.44
C THR A 185 -7.41 -13.98 3.44
N MET A 186 -8.39 -14.04 2.52
CA MET A 186 -9.35 -12.98 2.31
C MET A 186 -10.77 -13.37 2.71
N ALA A 187 -11.48 -12.45 3.38
CA ALA A 187 -12.91 -12.53 3.66
C ALA A 187 -13.63 -11.29 3.10
N HIS A 188 -14.70 -11.53 2.33
CA HIS A 188 -15.56 -10.47 1.81
C HIS A 188 -16.72 -10.23 2.75
N VAL A 189 -17.01 -8.96 3.01
CA VAL A 189 -18.13 -8.50 3.85
C VAL A 189 -18.84 -7.36 3.14
N GLU A 190 -20.07 -7.07 3.51
CA GLU A 190 -20.83 -5.98 2.89
C GLU A 190 -21.03 -4.82 3.86
N THR A 191 -21.53 -5.08 5.08
CA THR A 191 -21.89 -4.05 6.05
C THR A 191 -20.84 -3.87 7.13
N ALA A 192 -20.92 -2.76 7.87
CA ALA A 192 -20.10 -2.51 9.06
C ALA A 192 -20.30 -3.59 10.14
N ARG A 193 -21.51 -4.14 10.26
CA ARG A 193 -21.79 -5.22 11.21
C ARG A 193 -21.12 -6.52 10.80
N ASP A 194 -21.12 -6.85 9.50
CA ASP A 194 -20.45 -8.04 8.99
C ASP A 194 -18.94 -7.90 9.16
N MET A 195 -18.39 -6.72 8.86
CA MET A 195 -16.97 -6.43 9.10
C MET A 195 -16.61 -6.56 10.58
N HIS A 196 -17.40 -6.01 11.48
CA HIS A 196 -17.20 -6.13 12.92
C HIS A 196 -17.22 -7.60 13.38
N ALA A 197 -18.17 -8.39 12.89
CA ALA A 197 -18.26 -9.82 13.21
C ALA A 197 -17.05 -10.59 12.68
N ALA A 198 -16.63 -10.35 11.43
CA ALA A 198 -15.48 -10.99 10.81
C ALA A 198 -14.15 -10.62 11.52
N VAL A 199 -13.99 -9.35 11.92
CA VAL A 199 -12.84 -8.88 12.72
C VAL A 199 -12.76 -9.64 14.03
N ASN A 200 -13.87 -9.75 14.77
CA ASN A 200 -13.89 -10.47 16.06
C ASN A 200 -13.60 -11.97 15.90
N ALA A 201 -14.04 -12.58 14.80
CA ALA A 201 -13.80 -14.00 14.53
C ALA A 201 -12.30 -14.29 14.22
N CYS A 202 -11.53 -13.31 13.77
CA CYS A 202 -10.10 -13.45 13.51
C CYS A 202 -9.21 -13.37 14.75
N LEU A 203 -9.73 -12.85 15.87
CA LEU A 203 -8.93 -12.67 17.10
C LEU A 203 -8.61 -14.01 17.78
N PRO A 204 -7.47 -14.13 18.45
CA PRO A 204 -6.43 -13.11 18.65
C PRO A 204 -5.48 -12.96 17.45
N VAL A 205 -4.93 -11.76 17.29
CA VAL A 205 -3.89 -11.43 16.28
C VAL A 205 -2.79 -10.58 16.92
N ASP A 206 -1.57 -10.60 16.34
CA ASP A 206 -0.44 -9.80 16.82
C ASP A 206 -0.63 -8.32 16.51
N ALA A 207 -1.14 -8.01 15.30
CA ALA A 207 -1.47 -6.64 14.90
C ALA A 207 -2.80 -6.57 14.16
N ALA A 208 -3.46 -5.41 14.26
CA ALA A 208 -4.63 -5.08 13.44
C ALA A 208 -4.46 -3.70 12.81
N ILE A 209 -4.67 -3.61 11.49
CA ILE A 209 -4.55 -2.40 10.70
C ILE A 209 -5.92 -2.08 10.09
N MET A 210 -6.56 -1.04 10.62
CA MET A 210 -7.93 -0.69 10.32
C MET A 210 -7.98 0.42 9.27
N THR A 211 -7.93 0.02 7.97
CA THR A 211 -7.93 0.96 6.83
C THR A 211 -9.29 1.10 6.14
N ALA A 212 -10.25 0.24 6.47
CA ALA A 212 -11.58 0.27 5.86
C ALA A 212 -12.28 1.62 6.09
N ALA A 213 -12.99 2.09 5.08
CA ALA A 213 -13.86 3.26 5.15
C ALA A 213 -15.25 2.84 5.62
N VAL A 214 -15.36 2.51 6.90
CA VAL A 214 -16.60 2.07 7.53
C VAL A 214 -17.58 3.23 7.61
N ALA A 215 -18.82 3.04 7.18
CA ALA A 215 -19.87 4.04 7.33
C ALA A 215 -20.26 4.19 8.83
N ASP A 216 -20.28 5.43 9.33
CA ASP A 216 -20.64 5.71 10.72
C ASP A 216 -22.11 5.42 11.00
N TRP A 217 -22.95 5.50 9.96
CA TRP A 217 -24.40 5.41 10.05
C TRP A 217 -24.96 4.36 9.11
N ARG A 218 -26.03 3.70 9.53
CA ARG A 218 -26.83 2.80 8.71
C ARG A 218 -28.33 3.13 8.83
N PRO A 219 -29.18 2.76 7.85
CA PRO A 219 -30.61 2.80 8.02
C PRO A 219 -31.06 1.94 9.21
N THR A 220 -32.05 2.43 9.96
CA THR A 220 -32.67 1.66 11.09
C THR A 220 -33.26 0.35 10.62
N ALA A 221 -33.82 0.35 9.39
CA ALA A 221 -34.38 -0.83 8.73
C ALA A 221 -34.00 -0.81 7.26
N CYS A 222 -33.81 -1.99 6.67
CA CYS A 222 -33.63 -2.19 5.24
C CYS A 222 -34.93 -2.72 4.65
N ASP A 223 -35.45 -2.06 3.63
CA ASP A 223 -36.63 -2.54 2.91
C ASP A 223 -36.28 -3.75 2.04
N THR A 224 -37.16 -4.76 2.06
CA THR A 224 -36.99 -5.99 1.25
C THR A 224 -37.34 -5.75 -0.22
N GLN A 225 -37.98 -4.64 -0.55
CA GLN A 225 -38.38 -4.23 -1.89
C GLN A 225 -37.86 -2.83 -2.20
N LYS A 226 -37.56 -2.56 -3.46
CA LYS A 226 -37.16 -1.21 -3.90
C LYS A 226 -38.23 -0.19 -3.52
N ILE A 227 -37.85 0.81 -2.73
CA ILE A 227 -38.72 1.89 -2.30
C ILE A 227 -39.16 2.69 -3.55
N LYS A 228 -40.46 2.70 -3.83
CA LYS A 228 -41.04 3.47 -4.95
C LYS A 228 -41.37 4.90 -4.51
N LYS A 229 -41.21 5.85 -5.44
CA LYS A 229 -41.65 7.23 -5.21
C LYS A 229 -43.14 7.24 -4.95
N LYS A 230 -43.57 7.82 -3.81
CA LYS A 230 -44.97 8.08 -3.48
C LYS A 230 -45.09 9.58 -3.19
N GLY A 231 -45.74 10.34 -4.10
CA GLY A 231 -45.87 11.79 -3.99
C GLY A 231 -44.62 12.58 -4.37
N ASP A 232 -44.58 13.85 -4.03
CA ASP A 232 -43.55 14.81 -4.48
C ASP A 232 -42.30 14.84 -3.61
N ALA A 233 -42.34 14.34 -2.40
CA ALA A 233 -41.19 14.30 -1.48
C ALA A 233 -40.81 12.87 -1.05
N PRO A 234 -39.51 12.53 -0.95
CA PRO A 234 -39.06 11.26 -0.40
C PRO A 234 -39.34 11.22 1.09
N ALA A 235 -39.68 10.02 1.63
CA ALA A 235 -39.76 9.83 3.06
C ALA A 235 -38.37 10.03 3.72
N PRO A 236 -38.29 10.64 4.92
CA PRO A 236 -37.05 10.75 5.67
C PRO A 236 -36.44 9.39 5.94
N LEU A 237 -35.11 9.28 5.79
CA LEU A 237 -34.37 8.08 6.16
C LEU A 237 -33.89 8.21 7.60
N THR A 238 -34.39 7.33 8.48
CA THR A 238 -33.94 7.28 9.87
C THR A 238 -32.67 6.48 9.96
N LEU A 239 -31.63 7.07 10.58
CA LEU A 239 -30.31 6.47 10.71
C LEU A 239 -30.01 6.08 12.17
N VAL A 240 -29.14 5.08 12.34
CA VAL A 240 -28.61 4.63 13.62
C VAL A 240 -27.10 4.40 13.46
N GLU A 241 -26.34 4.57 14.53
CA GLU A 241 -24.90 4.38 14.53
C GLU A 241 -24.50 2.93 14.23
N ASN A 242 -23.42 2.79 13.48
CA ASN A 242 -22.74 1.52 13.28
C ASN A 242 -21.78 1.22 14.44
N PRO A 243 -21.39 -0.05 14.64
CA PRO A 243 -20.36 -0.38 15.61
C PRO A 243 -19.02 0.26 15.24
N ASP A 244 -18.38 0.88 16.22
CA ASP A 244 -17.02 1.43 16.05
C ASP A 244 -16.00 0.31 16.23
N ILE A 245 -15.57 -0.26 15.10
CA ILE A 245 -14.69 -1.45 15.06
C ILE A 245 -13.34 -1.15 15.70
N LEU A 246 -12.75 0.02 15.41
CA LEU A 246 -11.46 0.42 15.97
C LEU A 246 -11.52 0.60 17.50
N ALA A 247 -12.55 1.28 17.99
CA ALA A 247 -12.75 1.44 19.43
C ALA A 247 -13.03 0.10 20.13
N SER A 248 -13.78 -0.80 19.50
CA SER A 248 -14.05 -2.14 20.05
C SER A 248 -12.78 -2.97 20.20
N LEU A 249 -11.85 -2.91 19.23
CA LEU A 249 -10.53 -3.54 19.33
C LEU A 249 -9.66 -2.89 20.41
N GLY A 250 -9.68 -1.56 20.52
CA GLY A 250 -8.95 -0.83 21.56
C GLY A 250 -9.40 -1.21 22.98
N ALA A 251 -10.69 -1.60 23.13
CA ALA A 251 -11.30 -2.02 24.39
C ALA A 251 -11.34 -3.55 24.59
N ALA A 252 -10.79 -4.36 23.67
CA ALA A 252 -10.95 -5.82 23.67
C ALA A 252 -10.20 -6.58 24.78
N GLY A 253 -9.58 -5.90 25.72
CA GLY A 253 -8.93 -6.49 26.90
C GLY A 253 -7.83 -7.49 26.52
N LYS A 254 -8.01 -8.77 26.86
CA LYS A 254 -7.03 -9.83 26.57
C LYS A 254 -6.91 -10.14 25.07
N ASN A 255 -7.93 -9.84 24.28
CA ASN A 255 -7.97 -10.07 22.86
C ASN A 255 -7.53 -8.84 22.05
N ARG A 256 -7.15 -7.73 22.71
CA ARG A 256 -6.62 -6.56 22.04
C ARG A 256 -5.32 -6.92 21.33
N PRO A 257 -5.17 -6.60 20.02
CA PRO A 257 -3.89 -6.77 19.33
C PRO A 257 -2.75 -6.07 20.06
N ALA A 258 -1.55 -6.68 20.02
CA ALA A 258 -0.35 -6.06 20.59
C ALA A 258 0.00 -4.74 19.91
N LEU A 259 -0.34 -4.62 18.61
CA LEU A 259 -0.23 -3.39 17.83
C LEU A 259 -1.57 -3.11 17.14
N LEU A 260 -2.20 -1.98 17.49
CA LEU A 260 -3.44 -1.52 16.88
C LEU A 260 -3.21 -0.23 16.10
N VAL A 261 -3.38 -0.29 14.78
CA VAL A 261 -3.18 0.82 13.85
C VAL A 261 -4.52 1.26 13.28
N GLY A 262 -4.87 2.53 13.47
CA GLY A 262 -6.04 3.14 12.85
C GLY A 262 -5.67 4.06 11.70
N PHE A 263 -6.63 4.31 10.80
CA PHE A 263 -6.51 5.33 9.75
C PHE A 263 -7.44 6.51 10.04
N ALA A 264 -6.99 7.72 9.71
CA ALA A 264 -7.76 8.96 9.82
C ALA A 264 -7.69 9.73 8.51
N ALA A 265 -8.84 9.87 7.85
CA ALA A 265 -9.01 10.66 6.65
C ALA A 265 -9.65 12.00 7.07
N GLU A 266 -8.87 13.07 7.01
CA GLU A 266 -9.28 14.39 7.52
C GLU A 266 -9.21 15.42 6.40
N THR A 267 -10.09 16.41 6.45
CA THR A 267 -10.11 17.53 5.50
C THR A 267 -9.46 18.79 6.07
N GLU A 268 -9.34 18.88 7.39
CA GLU A 268 -8.72 20.00 8.11
C GLU A 268 -8.11 19.55 9.43
N LYS A 269 -7.19 20.33 9.98
CA LYS A 269 -6.57 20.11 11.31
C LYS A 269 -6.08 18.66 11.52
N LEU A 270 -5.48 18.08 10.47
CA LEU A 270 -5.09 16.68 10.36
C LEU A 270 -4.49 16.09 11.65
N GLU A 271 -3.44 16.72 12.16
CA GLU A 271 -2.70 16.22 13.33
C GLU A 271 -3.52 16.29 14.61
N ALA A 272 -4.26 17.38 14.81
CA ALA A 272 -5.07 17.55 16.02
C ALA A 272 -6.20 16.49 16.08
N HIS A 273 -6.89 16.26 14.95
CA HIS A 273 -7.95 15.25 14.87
C HIS A 273 -7.38 13.83 14.99
N ALA A 274 -6.23 13.56 14.37
CA ALA A 274 -5.58 12.26 14.46
C ALA A 274 -5.08 11.96 15.87
N LEU A 275 -4.52 12.94 16.61
CA LEU A 275 -4.15 12.80 18.02
C LEU A 275 -5.35 12.51 18.91
N ALA A 276 -6.43 13.26 18.72
CA ALA A 276 -7.69 13.01 19.47
C ALA A 276 -8.25 11.61 19.18
N LYS A 277 -8.16 11.14 17.91
CA LYS A 277 -8.57 9.81 17.52
C LYS A 277 -7.70 8.72 18.16
N LEU A 278 -6.37 8.92 18.19
CA LEU A 278 -5.41 8.01 18.83
C LEU A 278 -5.82 7.73 20.29
N GLU A 279 -6.06 8.78 21.05
CA GLU A 279 -6.46 8.69 22.46
C GLU A 279 -7.86 8.08 22.61
N LYS A 280 -8.86 8.63 21.89
CA LYS A 280 -10.26 8.20 21.99
C LYS A 280 -10.45 6.73 21.63
N LYS A 281 -9.70 6.19 20.65
CA LYS A 281 -9.82 4.81 20.18
C LYS A 281 -8.87 3.85 20.88
N ASN A 282 -8.01 4.36 21.77
CA ASN A 282 -6.98 3.56 22.44
C ASN A 282 -6.11 2.77 21.44
N CYS A 283 -5.69 3.43 20.36
CA CYS A 283 -4.80 2.87 19.36
C CYS A 283 -3.34 3.10 19.76
N ASP A 284 -2.44 2.28 19.18
CA ASP A 284 -1.00 2.49 19.29
C ASP A 284 -0.50 3.47 18.23
N TRP A 285 -1.03 3.36 17.01
CA TRP A 285 -0.68 4.23 15.89
C TRP A 285 -1.91 4.75 15.17
N ILE A 286 -1.81 5.96 14.61
CA ILE A 286 -2.75 6.50 13.62
C ILE A 286 -1.97 6.92 12.37
N VAL A 287 -2.43 6.46 11.23
CA VAL A 287 -2.00 6.91 9.90
C VAL A 287 -3.02 7.92 9.40
N ALA A 288 -2.64 9.18 9.38
CA ALA A 288 -3.52 10.26 8.96
C ALA A 288 -3.19 10.73 7.55
N ASN A 289 -4.21 11.00 6.75
CA ASN A 289 -4.08 11.54 5.40
C ASN A 289 -5.08 12.68 5.15
N ASN A 290 -4.64 13.69 4.39
CA ASN A 290 -5.50 14.79 3.96
C ASN A 290 -6.30 14.36 2.74
N VAL A 291 -7.63 14.31 2.88
CA VAL A 291 -8.57 13.93 1.81
C VAL A 291 -9.35 15.12 1.25
N ALA A 292 -8.92 16.36 1.54
CA ALA A 292 -9.53 17.55 0.98
C ALA A 292 -9.45 17.53 -0.57
N PRO A 293 -10.42 18.15 -1.26
CA PRO A 293 -10.47 18.17 -2.73
C PRO A 293 -9.24 18.79 -3.39
N ASP A 294 -8.54 19.68 -2.67
CA ASP A 294 -7.34 20.40 -3.09
C ASP A 294 -6.03 19.70 -2.65
N SER A 295 -6.11 18.44 -2.27
CA SER A 295 -4.93 17.66 -1.83
C SER A 295 -3.83 17.48 -2.89
N GLY A 296 -4.08 17.89 -4.13
CA GLY A 296 -3.11 17.81 -5.24
C GLY A 296 -2.89 16.38 -5.78
N ILE A 297 -3.68 15.41 -5.35
CA ILE A 297 -3.57 14.00 -5.77
C ILE A 297 -4.57 13.71 -6.90
N GLU A 298 -4.07 13.31 -8.04
CA GLU A 298 -4.89 12.92 -9.20
C GLU A 298 -5.81 11.74 -8.83
N GLY A 299 -7.10 11.85 -9.14
CA GLY A 299 -8.13 10.88 -8.72
C GLY A 299 -8.49 10.96 -7.23
N GLY A 300 -7.90 11.89 -6.47
CA GLY A 300 -8.08 12.07 -5.03
C GLY A 300 -7.47 10.95 -4.19
N VAL A 301 -7.21 11.22 -2.92
CA VAL A 301 -6.60 10.26 -1.97
C VAL A 301 -7.39 8.94 -1.87
N MET A 302 -8.71 9.00 -1.93
CA MET A 302 -9.58 7.83 -1.76
C MET A 302 -9.59 6.90 -2.98
N GLY A 303 -9.44 7.45 -4.20
CA GLY A 303 -9.50 6.71 -5.47
C GLY A 303 -8.17 6.52 -6.18
N GLY A 304 -7.25 7.50 -6.08
CA GLY A 304 -5.96 7.53 -6.75
C GLY A 304 -4.96 6.49 -6.24
N ASP A 305 -3.78 6.43 -6.86
CA ASP A 305 -2.72 5.48 -6.56
C ASP A 305 -1.65 6.05 -5.61
N ALA A 306 -1.65 7.36 -5.39
CA ALA A 306 -0.76 8.04 -4.48
C ALA A 306 -1.43 8.42 -3.14
N ASN A 307 -0.61 8.64 -2.13
CA ASN A 307 -1.02 9.14 -0.82
C ASN A 307 0.13 9.90 -0.16
N ALA A 308 -0.19 10.92 0.65
CA ALA A 308 0.73 11.56 1.56
C ALA A 308 0.21 11.33 2.98
N VAL A 309 1.03 10.76 3.84
CA VAL A 309 0.58 10.31 5.16
C VAL A 309 1.41 10.88 6.29
N THR A 310 0.76 11.06 7.43
CA THR A 310 1.41 11.37 8.71
C THR A 310 1.19 10.19 9.65
N LEU A 311 2.27 9.55 10.10
CA LEU A 311 2.23 8.51 11.11
C LEU A 311 2.36 9.15 12.50
N ILE A 312 1.41 8.89 13.37
CA ILE A 312 1.37 9.33 14.76
C ILE A 312 1.39 8.12 15.66
N THR A 313 2.38 8.03 16.55
CA THR A 313 2.53 6.93 17.50
C THR A 313 2.32 7.40 18.94
N ALA A 314 1.71 6.56 19.78
CA ALA A 314 1.29 6.92 21.14
C ALA A 314 2.43 7.19 22.13
N ASP A 315 3.63 6.68 21.86
CA ASP A 315 4.84 6.87 22.66
C ASP A 315 5.97 7.33 21.77
N GLY A 316 6.73 8.35 22.19
CA GLY A 316 7.91 8.86 21.50
C GLY A 316 9.08 7.87 21.34
N SER A 317 8.80 6.58 21.38
CA SER A 317 9.76 5.50 21.16
C SER A 317 9.17 4.53 20.15
N PRO A 318 9.91 4.15 19.09
CA PRO A 318 9.58 2.97 18.28
C PRO A 318 9.57 1.69 19.14
N ASN A 319 9.86 1.80 20.42
CA ASN A 319 10.14 0.72 21.37
C ASN A 319 9.20 0.76 22.58
N GLY A 320 7.90 0.91 22.40
CA GLY A 320 6.79 0.73 23.37
C GLY A 320 7.13 0.28 24.81
N SER A 321 8.01 0.96 25.54
CA SER A 321 8.17 0.75 26.98
C SER A 321 7.37 1.83 27.72
N ALA A 322 6.14 1.51 28.06
CA ALA A 322 5.27 2.35 28.86
C ALA A 322 5.88 2.58 30.26
N SER A 323 6.49 3.74 30.45
CA SER A 323 6.72 4.29 31.78
C SER A 323 5.41 4.91 32.29
N LYS A 324 4.88 4.43 33.37
CA LYS A 324 3.61 4.85 33.99
C LYS A 324 3.57 6.28 34.55
N SER A 325 4.51 7.15 34.19
CA SER A 325 4.70 8.44 34.91
C SER A 325 5.19 9.61 34.08
N SER A 326 4.69 9.82 32.83
CA SER A 326 4.82 11.13 32.19
C SER A 326 3.76 11.32 31.11
N LYS A 327 3.36 12.57 30.83
CA LYS A 327 2.47 12.94 29.70
C LYS A 327 2.98 12.24 28.44
N LYS A 328 2.18 11.35 27.86
CA LYS A 328 2.47 10.67 26.60
C LYS A 328 2.72 11.72 25.54
N THR A 329 3.95 11.84 25.07
CA THR A 329 4.31 12.74 23.96
C THR A 329 4.23 11.89 22.71
N ALA A 330 3.22 12.12 21.89
CA ALA A 330 3.07 11.44 20.61
C ALA A 330 4.24 11.81 19.68
N GLN A 331 4.76 10.84 18.95
CA GLN A 331 5.73 11.06 17.87
C GLN A 331 4.98 11.25 16.55
N ILE A 332 5.40 12.21 15.75
CA ILE A 332 4.78 12.56 14.48
C ILE A 332 5.83 12.47 13.38
N GLU A 333 5.64 11.53 12.45
CA GLU A 333 6.46 11.39 11.25
C GLU A 333 5.61 11.76 10.03
N ARG A 334 6.11 12.69 9.21
CA ARG A 334 5.42 13.11 7.98
C ARG A 334 6.13 12.52 6.79
N PHE A 335 5.35 11.97 5.86
CA PHE A 335 5.85 11.39 4.63
C PHE A 335 5.26 12.13 3.43
N ASP A 336 6.13 12.50 2.51
CA ASP A 336 5.75 13.14 1.26
C ASP A 336 4.90 12.22 0.39
N MET A 337 4.34 12.78 -0.67
CA MET A 337 3.51 12.04 -1.61
C MET A 337 4.27 10.85 -2.21
N MET A 338 3.68 9.67 -2.09
CA MET A 338 4.23 8.43 -2.61
C MET A 338 3.11 7.48 -3.07
N SER A 339 3.45 6.37 -3.70
CA SER A 339 2.47 5.33 -4.03
C SER A 339 1.86 4.72 -2.76
N LYS A 340 0.65 4.18 -2.85
CA LYS A 340 0.01 3.44 -1.75
C LYS A 340 0.83 2.22 -1.33
N HIS A 341 1.57 1.63 -2.25
CA HIS A 341 2.54 0.57 -1.96
C HIS A 341 3.70 1.11 -1.12
N GLY A 342 4.29 2.26 -1.46
CA GLY A 342 5.34 2.89 -0.65
C GLY A 342 4.88 3.22 0.78
N VAL A 343 3.62 3.64 0.96
CA VAL A 343 3.04 3.78 2.31
C VAL A 343 2.99 2.44 3.04
N ALA A 344 2.61 1.36 2.33
CA ALA A 344 2.55 0.01 2.90
C ALA A 344 3.94 -0.48 3.35
N GLU A 345 4.98 -0.25 2.55
CA GLU A 345 6.37 -0.59 2.89
C GLU A 345 6.85 0.16 4.14
N ILE A 346 6.58 1.47 4.23
CA ILE A 346 6.93 2.25 5.43
C ILE A 346 6.25 1.68 6.67
N LEU A 347 4.95 1.41 6.61
CA LEU A 347 4.21 0.85 7.74
C LEU A 347 4.75 -0.51 8.14
N ALA A 348 4.98 -1.41 7.20
CA ALA A 348 5.53 -2.73 7.47
C ALA A 348 6.94 -2.66 8.07
N SER A 349 7.82 -1.78 7.58
CA SER A 349 9.14 -1.53 8.17
C SER A 349 9.05 -1.05 9.63
N ARG A 350 8.13 -0.11 9.93
CA ARG A 350 7.90 0.34 11.30
C ARG A 350 7.36 -0.78 12.20
N MET A 351 6.50 -1.66 11.65
CA MET A 351 5.96 -2.82 12.37
C MET A 351 7.06 -3.85 12.70
N VAL A 352 7.96 -4.15 11.75
CA VAL A 352 9.13 -5.00 11.97
C VAL A 352 9.98 -4.45 13.12
N ALA A 353 10.31 -3.15 13.08
CA ALA A 353 11.08 -2.50 14.13
C ALA A 353 10.37 -2.57 15.50
N HIS A 354 9.04 -2.35 15.51
CA HIS A 354 8.22 -2.42 16.73
C HIS A 354 8.26 -3.82 17.36
N PHE A 355 8.05 -4.88 16.57
CA PHE A 355 8.06 -6.24 17.08
C PHE A 355 9.46 -6.66 17.56
N ALA A 356 10.52 -6.34 16.82
CA ALA A 356 11.91 -6.64 17.21
C ALA A 356 12.30 -5.98 18.54
N ALA A 357 11.83 -4.78 18.79
CA ALA A 357 12.08 -4.07 20.05
C ALA A 357 11.37 -4.71 21.24
N ASN A 358 10.10 -5.11 21.04
CA ASN A 358 9.32 -5.74 22.10
C ASN A 358 9.84 -7.14 22.50
N GLU A 359 10.42 -7.89 21.57
CA GLU A 359 11.08 -9.18 21.87
C GLU A 359 12.34 -9.03 22.74
N LYS A 360 13.12 -7.96 22.52
CA LYS A 360 14.32 -7.67 23.34
C LYS A 360 13.95 -7.29 24.77
N THR A 361 12.85 -6.60 24.97
CA THR A 361 12.38 -6.22 26.32
C THR A 361 11.76 -7.40 27.07
N GLY A 362 11.06 -8.29 26.37
CA GLY A 362 10.47 -9.51 26.97
C GLY A 362 11.51 -10.54 27.44
N LYS A 363 12.68 -10.62 26.78
CA LYS A 363 13.79 -11.50 27.19
C LYS A 363 14.53 -11.00 28.43
N LYS A 364 14.62 -9.69 28.67
CA LYS A 364 15.26 -9.12 29.86
C LYS A 364 14.44 -9.30 31.15
N GLY A 365 13.14 -9.55 31.05
CA GLY A 365 12.25 -9.76 32.21
C GLY A 365 12.19 -11.21 32.73
N LYS A 366 12.79 -12.17 32.01
CA LYS A 366 12.78 -13.61 32.42
C LYS A 366 14.10 -14.08 33.04
N THR A 367 15.07 -13.19 33.23
CA THR A 367 16.39 -13.51 33.82
C THR A 367 16.58 -12.78 35.17
N LYS A 368 15.58 -12.85 36.03
CA LYS A 368 15.69 -12.49 37.45
C LYS A 368 14.95 -13.50 38.30
#